data_4d65d7ece4a153e62cfa98bd1157e6da
#
_entry.id   4d65d7ece4a153e62cfa98bd1157e6da
#
_cell.length_a   1.000
_cell.length_b   1.000
_cell.length_c   1.000
_cell.angle_alpha   90.00
_cell.angle_beta   90.00
_cell.angle_gamma   90.00
#
_symmetry.space_group_name_H-M   'P 1'
#
loop_
_entity.id
_entity.type
_entity.pdbx_description
1 polymer ?
#
loop_
_entity_poly.entity_id
_entity_poly.type
_entity_poly.pdbx_seq_one_letter_code
_entity_poly.pdbx_strand_id
1 'polypeptide(L)'
;MQHKWFLPSTLAVLAFILYAQSLFFGYTYLDDDRLVANNFWFIGSSSGITQAFTRDVFLSTTAIYYRPLVTVSLAIDAFFARSPDNLLPFHFSNIMLHGAVVVLLYFFLQKLGYSKRVSFLSSLLFLVHPAFVQAVAWIPGRNDSLLALFLLLSILSFLHFLEKKSWVWLGAGVVTFALALFTKESAAMFPLLILPLVVAWNKKKPAFLYQWVLMMGLLTVYLVWFVARSNVVISSTSFSIVGFIAAFIHNYSAFFVYLGKLIIPIHQSVFPIVNGYSPNLGVFVFAVFVGILFFLRKKRTVFLRATFGLTWFSLFLFPVILFHNEGFALGQDVQLEHRLYVPSIGMLIFLLEVFVYFRNKKWQKLYFTAIGLIIVIFAAKTLVYSRSFISREVFWDQAVKTSPLSAFAHRNRAAMYQLAGNPDQAEFAYQQSLKLHAEEPMVHGNLGLIAYERGDLEQAEQLYLKEIEINPAFSLAYLNLGRLQIDQKRLEEARKNLWTAYLLEPQDTASLRLFIETYKESDPEKFAQLQAKFFK
;
A
#
# COMPACT_ATOMS: atom_id res chain seq x y z
N MET A 1 36.62 17.59 -0.49
CA MET A 1 35.39 17.01 -1.08
C MET A 1 34.96 15.68 -0.42
N GLN A 2 35.87 14.84 0.05
CA GLN A 2 35.59 13.51 0.63
C GLN A 2 34.62 13.52 1.82
N HIS A 3 34.59 14.52 2.69
CA HIS A 3 33.68 14.58 3.86
C HIS A 3 32.21 14.93 3.54
N LYS A 4 31.85 15.36 2.31
CA LYS A 4 30.49 15.79 2.00
C LYS A 4 29.52 14.62 1.85
N TRP A 5 29.99 13.50 1.34
CA TRP A 5 29.20 12.31 1.06
C TRP A 5 29.21 11.25 2.17
N PHE A 6 30.09 11.41 3.18
CA PHE A 6 30.24 10.42 4.26
C PHE A 6 28.89 10.12 4.96
N LEU A 7 28.21 11.14 5.48
CA LEU A 7 26.94 10.93 6.18
C LEU A 7 25.81 10.38 5.29
N PRO A 8 25.58 10.90 4.06
CA PRO A 8 24.60 10.30 3.15
C PRO A 8 24.90 8.85 2.80
N SER A 9 26.14 8.50 2.51
CA SER A 9 26.54 7.12 2.19
C SER A 9 26.35 6.19 3.42
N THR A 10 26.66 6.67 4.62
CA THR A 10 26.38 5.93 5.86
C THR A 10 24.90 5.60 5.99
N LEU A 11 24.00 6.55 5.71
CA LEU A 11 22.55 6.31 5.74
C LEU A 11 22.12 5.24 4.74
N ALA A 12 22.63 5.28 3.51
CA ALA A 12 22.33 4.28 2.49
C ALA A 12 22.81 2.87 2.90
N VAL A 13 24.03 2.76 3.43
CA VAL A 13 24.58 1.49 3.92
C VAL A 13 23.79 0.95 5.10
N LEU A 14 23.41 1.81 6.05
CA LEU A 14 22.60 1.41 7.19
C LEU A 14 21.20 0.96 6.78
N ALA A 15 20.58 1.58 5.76
CA ALA A 15 19.31 1.14 5.21
C ALA A 15 19.44 -0.29 4.63
N PHE A 16 20.49 -0.55 3.87
CA PHE A 16 20.76 -1.87 3.34
C PHE A 16 20.97 -2.91 4.45
N ILE A 17 21.81 -2.63 5.44
CA ILE A 17 22.10 -3.55 6.56
C ILE A 17 20.82 -3.85 7.34
N LEU A 18 20.00 -2.84 7.66
CA LEU A 18 18.78 -3.01 8.46
C LEU A 18 17.76 -3.93 7.78
N TYR A 19 17.62 -3.83 6.46
CA TYR A 19 16.62 -4.57 5.71
C TYR A 19 17.19 -5.75 4.89
N ALA A 20 18.49 -6.06 5.00
CA ALA A 20 19.14 -7.11 4.21
C ALA A 20 18.45 -8.48 4.34
N GLN A 21 17.87 -8.81 5.50
CA GLN A 21 17.13 -10.05 5.69
C GLN A 21 15.91 -10.17 4.76
N SER A 22 15.30 -9.05 4.35
CA SER A 22 14.13 -9.09 3.46
C SER A 22 14.47 -9.54 2.03
N LEU A 23 15.73 -9.55 1.63
CA LEU A 23 16.17 -10.12 0.34
C LEU A 23 15.77 -11.58 0.14
N PHE A 24 15.50 -12.29 1.23
CA PHE A 24 15.17 -13.72 1.25
C PHE A 24 13.70 -13.97 1.64
N PHE A 25 12.86 -12.93 1.64
CA PHE A 25 11.45 -13.07 1.96
C PHE A 25 10.66 -13.56 0.75
N GLY A 26 9.59 -14.33 1.04
CA GLY A 26 8.65 -14.82 0.06
C GLY A 26 7.48 -13.85 -0.18
N TYR A 27 6.50 -14.31 -0.96
CA TYR A 27 5.22 -13.62 -1.10
C TYR A 27 4.40 -13.67 0.19
N THR A 28 3.60 -12.61 0.42
CA THR A 28 2.64 -12.52 1.52
C THR A 28 1.23 -12.96 1.12
N TYR A 29 0.93 -12.99 -0.19
CA TYR A 29 -0.42 -13.17 -0.73
C TYR A 29 -1.40 -12.09 -0.24
N LEU A 30 -0.87 -10.87 -0.06
CA LEU A 30 -1.63 -9.63 0.09
C LEU A 30 -1.19 -8.70 -1.04
N ASP A 31 -1.92 -8.69 -2.13
CA ASP A 31 -1.66 -7.93 -3.37
C ASP A 31 -0.42 -8.36 -4.18
N ASP A 32 0.62 -8.93 -3.58
CA ASP A 32 1.85 -9.33 -4.27
C ASP A 32 1.66 -10.54 -5.20
N ASP A 33 0.71 -11.41 -4.89
CA ASP A 33 0.25 -12.47 -5.78
C ASP A 33 -0.36 -11.89 -7.06
N ARG A 34 -1.24 -10.89 -6.95
CA ARG A 34 -1.92 -10.23 -8.07
C ARG A 34 -1.01 -9.28 -8.85
N LEU A 35 -0.15 -8.55 -8.14
CA LEU A 35 0.76 -7.57 -8.77
C LEU A 35 1.95 -8.22 -9.44
N VAL A 36 2.44 -9.35 -8.92
CA VAL A 36 3.69 -9.97 -9.40
C VAL A 36 3.46 -11.43 -9.79
N ALA A 37 3.11 -12.34 -8.86
CA ALA A 37 3.15 -13.77 -9.11
C ALA A 37 2.29 -14.19 -10.31
N ASN A 38 1.01 -13.82 -10.31
CA ASN A 38 0.04 -14.20 -11.36
C ASN A 38 0.28 -13.46 -12.68
N ASN A 39 0.92 -12.29 -12.64
CA ASN A 39 1.12 -11.42 -13.79
C ASN A 39 2.58 -11.29 -14.22
N PHE A 40 3.48 -12.12 -13.69
CA PHE A 40 4.93 -12.00 -13.85
C PHE A 40 5.37 -11.89 -15.32
N TRP A 41 4.92 -12.80 -16.16
CA TRP A 41 5.30 -12.84 -17.58
C TRP A 41 4.72 -11.67 -18.38
N PHE A 42 3.54 -11.20 -17.99
CA PHE A 42 2.93 -10.04 -18.61
C PHE A 42 3.69 -8.76 -18.26
N ILE A 43 3.92 -8.49 -16.96
CA ILE A 43 4.61 -7.27 -16.52
C ILE A 43 6.05 -7.22 -17.03
N GLY A 44 6.74 -8.37 -17.13
CA GLY A 44 8.10 -8.47 -17.67
C GLY A 44 8.20 -8.33 -19.19
N SER A 45 7.08 -8.24 -19.91
CA SER A 45 7.04 -8.08 -21.36
C SER A 45 7.03 -6.60 -21.78
N SER A 46 7.47 -6.32 -23.02
CA SER A 46 7.36 -4.97 -23.60
C SER A 46 5.92 -4.48 -23.70
N SER A 47 4.98 -5.38 -23.96
CA SER A 47 3.54 -5.07 -23.96
C SER A 47 3.01 -4.73 -22.56
N GLY A 48 3.51 -5.37 -21.51
CA GLY A 48 3.16 -5.05 -20.12
C GLY A 48 3.56 -3.64 -19.73
N ILE A 49 4.77 -3.21 -20.11
CA ILE A 49 5.24 -1.84 -19.85
C ILE A 49 4.38 -0.79 -20.58
N THR A 50 4.05 -1.00 -21.84
CA THR A 50 3.21 -0.05 -22.61
C THR A 50 1.78 -0.03 -22.10
N GLN A 51 1.21 -1.18 -21.77
CA GLN A 51 -0.16 -1.29 -21.24
C GLN A 51 -0.29 -0.82 -19.79
N ALA A 52 0.81 -0.67 -19.04
CA ALA A 52 0.77 -0.06 -17.70
C ALA A 52 0.13 1.34 -17.69
N PHE A 53 0.24 2.08 -18.80
CA PHE A 53 -0.34 3.43 -18.94
C PHE A 53 -1.82 3.43 -19.37
N THR A 54 -2.38 2.29 -19.74
CA THR A 54 -3.76 2.15 -20.24
C THR A 54 -4.60 1.19 -19.41
N ARG A 55 -4.03 0.59 -18.36
CA ARG A 55 -4.71 -0.37 -17.48
C ARG A 55 -4.53 0.00 -16.02
N ASP A 56 -5.36 -0.59 -15.19
CA ASP A 56 -5.26 -0.61 -13.74
C ASP A 56 -4.02 -1.41 -13.29
N VAL A 57 -3.48 -1.08 -12.12
CA VAL A 57 -2.27 -1.71 -11.59
C VAL A 57 -2.42 -3.22 -11.33
N PHE A 58 -3.64 -3.70 -11.05
CA PHE A 58 -3.95 -5.12 -10.84
C PHE A 58 -4.36 -5.85 -12.12
N LEU A 59 -4.39 -5.16 -13.26
CA LEU A 59 -4.86 -5.67 -14.56
C LEU A 59 -6.30 -6.19 -14.50
N SER A 60 -7.09 -5.71 -13.56
CA SER A 60 -8.46 -6.12 -13.32
C SER A 60 -9.45 -5.46 -14.27
N THR A 61 -10.63 -6.07 -14.43
CA THR A 61 -11.75 -5.49 -15.19
C THR A 61 -12.44 -4.35 -14.43
N THR A 62 -12.33 -4.33 -13.09
CA THR A 62 -12.81 -3.26 -12.21
C THR A 62 -11.66 -2.34 -11.87
N ALA A 63 -11.28 -1.48 -12.81
CA ALA A 63 -10.12 -0.61 -12.69
C ALA A 63 -10.32 0.45 -11.59
N ILE A 64 -9.58 0.33 -10.48
CA ILE A 64 -9.66 1.22 -9.32
C ILE A 64 -8.41 2.11 -9.20
N TYR A 65 -7.22 1.57 -9.49
CA TYR A 65 -5.94 2.23 -9.23
C TYR A 65 -5.12 2.44 -10.50
N TYR A 66 -4.89 3.69 -10.86
CA TYR A 66 -4.04 4.08 -11.98
C TYR A 66 -2.62 4.42 -11.50
N ARG A 67 -1.70 3.43 -11.52
CA ARG A 67 -0.33 3.53 -10.98
C ARG A 67 0.72 2.98 -11.95
N PRO A 68 0.82 3.50 -13.17
CA PRO A 68 1.68 2.93 -14.20
C PRO A 68 3.16 2.82 -13.78
N LEU A 69 3.69 3.77 -13.00
CA LEU A 69 5.09 3.69 -12.56
C LEU A 69 5.37 2.62 -11.52
N VAL A 70 4.36 2.20 -10.76
CA VAL A 70 4.49 1.01 -9.91
C VAL A 70 4.68 -0.22 -10.78
N THR A 71 3.81 -0.41 -11.79
CA THR A 71 3.92 -1.51 -12.77
C THR A 71 5.26 -1.48 -13.51
N VAL A 72 5.71 -0.31 -13.99
CA VAL A 72 7.02 -0.17 -14.65
C VAL A 72 8.17 -0.55 -13.72
N SER A 73 8.11 -0.14 -12.44
CA SER A 73 9.14 -0.50 -11.46
C SER A 73 9.19 -2.01 -11.18
N LEU A 74 8.03 -2.66 -11.15
CA LEU A 74 7.93 -4.12 -11.00
C LEU A 74 8.41 -4.84 -12.28
N ALA A 75 8.14 -4.28 -13.46
CA ALA A 75 8.62 -4.81 -14.74
C ALA A 75 10.15 -4.82 -14.83
N ILE A 76 10.79 -3.77 -14.33
CA ILE A 76 12.27 -3.71 -14.25
C ILE A 76 12.79 -4.85 -13.36
N ASP A 77 12.18 -5.06 -12.19
CA ASP A 77 12.60 -6.14 -11.30
C ASP A 77 12.32 -7.52 -11.91
N ALA A 78 11.18 -7.72 -12.56
CA ALA A 78 10.83 -8.97 -13.25
C ALA A 78 11.83 -9.31 -14.37
N PHE A 79 12.32 -8.30 -15.10
CA PHE A 79 13.37 -8.48 -16.10
C PHE A 79 14.66 -9.07 -15.50
N PHE A 80 15.07 -8.60 -14.32
CA PHE A 80 16.25 -9.14 -13.61
C PHE A 80 15.96 -10.45 -12.88
N ALA A 81 14.74 -10.66 -12.41
CA ALA A 81 14.32 -11.87 -11.69
C ALA A 81 14.28 -13.10 -12.58
N ARG A 82 13.79 -12.98 -13.82
CA ARG A 82 13.65 -14.05 -14.84
C ARG A 82 12.72 -15.21 -14.45
N SER A 83 12.26 -15.26 -13.22
CA SER A 83 11.32 -16.25 -12.68
C SER A 83 10.44 -15.60 -11.62
N PRO A 84 9.14 -15.97 -11.52
CA PRO A 84 8.27 -15.47 -10.47
C PRO A 84 8.72 -15.88 -9.06
N ASP A 85 9.51 -16.96 -8.92
CA ASP A 85 10.00 -17.45 -7.64
C ASP A 85 11.25 -16.69 -7.13
N ASN A 86 11.90 -15.93 -8.01
CA ASN A 86 13.07 -15.14 -7.65
C ASN A 86 12.68 -13.72 -7.22
N LEU A 87 12.43 -13.53 -5.94
CA LEU A 87 11.99 -12.25 -5.36
C LEU A 87 13.12 -11.30 -4.98
N LEU A 88 14.37 -11.73 -5.07
CA LEU A 88 15.54 -10.94 -4.69
C LEU A 88 15.60 -9.56 -5.37
N PRO A 89 15.38 -9.39 -6.70
CA PRO A 89 15.39 -8.08 -7.33
C PRO A 89 14.31 -7.14 -6.78
N PHE A 90 13.10 -7.66 -6.49
CA PHE A 90 12.00 -6.87 -5.97
C PHE A 90 12.28 -6.32 -4.56
N HIS A 91 12.80 -7.15 -3.68
CA HIS A 91 13.19 -6.71 -2.34
C HIS A 91 14.42 -5.81 -2.36
N PHE A 92 15.40 -6.09 -3.22
CA PHE A 92 16.57 -5.23 -3.40
C PHE A 92 16.16 -3.82 -3.81
N SER A 93 15.28 -3.69 -4.81
CA SER A 93 14.77 -2.40 -5.27
C SER A 93 14.04 -1.64 -4.14
N ASN A 94 13.23 -2.33 -3.32
CA ASN A 94 12.56 -1.70 -2.19
C ASN A 94 13.55 -1.14 -1.16
N ILE A 95 14.61 -1.89 -0.83
CA ILE A 95 15.67 -1.43 0.07
C ILE A 95 16.38 -0.19 -0.50
N MET A 96 16.73 -0.24 -1.80
CA MET A 96 17.42 0.86 -2.47
C MET A 96 16.55 2.12 -2.54
N LEU A 97 15.24 1.97 -2.80
CA LEU A 97 14.28 3.06 -2.79
C LEU A 97 14.20 3.72 -1.40
N HIS A 98 14.09 2.91 -0.35
CA HIS A 98 14.08 3.43 1.02
C HIS A 98 15.38 4.16 1.37
N GLY A 99 16.53 3.58 1.04
CA GLY A 99 17.84 4.22 1.22
C GLY A 99 17.94 5.56 0.48
N ALA A 100 17.46 5.63 -0.76
CA ALA A 100 17.43 6.86 -1.55
C ALA A 100 16.53 7.93 -0.92
N VAL A 101 15.34 7.55 -0.45
CA VAL A 101 14.42 8.47 0.27
C VAL A 101 15.10 9.03 1.52
N VAL A 102 15.75 8.20 2.32
CA VAL A 102 16.44 8.62 3.55
C VAL A 102 17.57 9.61 3.25
N VAL A 103 18.33 9.35 2.18
CA VAL A 103 19.39 10.27 1.72
C VAL A 103 18.81 11.60 1.22
N LEU A 104 17.72 11.56 0.44
CA LEU A 104 17.05 12.77 -0.02
C LEU A 104 16.44 13.57 1.14
N LEU A 105 15.87 12.89 2.13
CA LEU A 105 15.37 13.51 3.36
C LEU A 105 16.49 14.25 4.11
N TYR A 106 17.68 13.66 4.22
CA TYR A 106 18.84 14.32 4.79
C TYR A 106 19.19 15.62 4.05
N PHE A 107 19.22 15.61 2.72
CA PHE A 107 19.48 16.81 1.93
C PHE A 107 18.34 17.83 2.02
N PHE A 108 17.09 17.37 2.04
CA PHE A 108 15.92 18.23 2.22
C PHE A 108 15.96 18.97 3.56
N LEU A 109 16.25 18.28 4.66
CA LEU A 109 16.36 18.91 5.98
C LEU A 109 17.51 19.93 6.03
N GLN A 110 18.66 19.67 5.38
CA GLN A 110 19.72 20.66 5.27
C GLN A 110 19.27 21.88 4.44
N LYS A 111 18.52 21.64 3.37
CA LYS A 111 17.96 22.73 2.55
C LYS A 111 16.98 23.61 3.33
N LEU A 112 16.27 23.03 4.29
CA LEU A 112 15.42 23.76 5.24
C LEU A 112 16.24 24.51 6.32
N GLY A 113 17.57 24.35 6.36
CA GLY A 113 18.47 25.08 7.27
C GLY A 113 18.80 24.35 8.57
N TYR A 114 18.47 23.07 8.70
CA TYR A 114 18.91 22.27 9.84
C TYR A 114 20.39 21.91 9.73
N SER A 115 21.07 21.75 10.86
CA SER A 115 22.49 21.37 10.88
C SER A 115 22.69 19.94 10.37
N LYS A 116 23.87 19.64 9.83
CA LYS A 116 24.24 18.29 9.34
C LYS A 116 23.95 17.19 10.36
N ARG A 117 24.28 17.43 11.65
CA ARG A 117 24.04 16.47 12.73
C ARG A 117 22.56 16.23 12.97
N VAL A 118 21.75 17.28 13.01
CA VAL A 118 20.30 17.18 13.21
C VAL A 118 19.68 16.47 12.01
N SER A 119 20.02 16.88 10.79
CA SER A 119 19.51 16.22 9.56
C SER A 119 19.86 14.73 9.51
N PHE A 120 21.10 14.36 9.90
CA PHE A 120 21.54 12.97 9.93
C PHE A 120 20.74 12.14 10.95
N LEU A 121 20.64 12.59 12.19
CA LEU A 121 19.92 11.86 13.24
C LEU A 121 18.43 11.75 12.95
N SER A 122 17.82 12.77 12.35
CA SER A 122 16.42 12.76 11.95
C SER A 122 16.16 11.80 10.79
N SER A 123 17.05 11.78 9.80
CA SER A 123 16.97 10.82 8.69
C SER A 123 17.24 9.39 9.16
N LEU A 124 18.12 9.20 10.14
CA LEU A 124 18.39 7.91 10.77
C LEU A 124 17.17 7.43 11.58
N LEU A 125 16.50 8.33 12.32
CA LEU A 125 15.26 8.02 13.03
C LEU A 125 14.15 7.59 12.04
N PHE A 126 14.02 8.27 10.90
CA PHE A 126 13.12 7.88 9.83
C PHE A 126 13.50 6.51 9.27
N LEU A 127 14.78 6.26 8.99
CA LEU A 127 15.29 5.00 8.46
C LEU A 127 14.88 3.80 9.31
N VAL A 128 15.02 3.91 10.63
CA VAL A 128 14.81 2.79 11.56
C VAL A 128 13.37 2.67 12.07
N HIS A 129 12.45 3.53 11.63
CA HIS A 129 11.12 3.60 12.23
C HIS A 129 10.27 2.38 11.89
N PRO A 130 9.73 1.62 12.89
CA PRO A 130 9.04 0.35 12.64
C PRO A 130 7.78 0.46 11.78
N ALA A 131 7.09 1.61 11.79
CA ALA A 131 5.90 1.84 10.96
C ALA A 131 6.19 1.81 9.44
N PHE A 132 7.47 1.85 9.02
CA PHE A 132 7.84 1.84 7.61
C PHE A 132 8.27 0.46 7.10
N VAL A 133 8.29 -0.54 7.96
CA VAL A 133 8.63 -1.92 7.59
C VAL A 133 7.77 -2.39 6.42
N GLN A 134 6.46 -2.14 6.47
CA GLN A 134 5.56 -2.53 5.39
C GLN A 134 5.89 -1.85 4.05
N ALA A 135 6.39 -0.61 4.06
CA ALA A 135 6.79 0.09 2.83
C ALA A 135 8.09 -0.46 2.21
N VAL A 136 8.88 -1.27 2.95
CA VAL A 136 10.18 -1.77 2.51
C VAL A 136 10.18 -3.30 2.37
N ALA A 137 9.73 -4.03 3.39
CA ALA A 137 9.77 -5.49 3.42
C ALA A 137 8.67 -6.14 2.56
N TRP A 138 7.54 -5.47 2.36
CA TRP A 138 6.45 -5.93 1.52
C TRP A 138 6.60 -5.37 0.09
N ILE A 139 6.58 -6.23 -0.94
CA ILE A 139 6.84 -5.82 -2.33
C ILE A 139 5.89 -4.71 -2.80
N PRO A 140 4.55 -4.78 -2.64
CA PRO A 140 3.63 -3.72 -3.02
C PRO A 140 3.81 -2.41 -2.26
N GLY A 141 4.44 -2.45 -1.08
CA GLY A 141 4.71 -1.28 -0.24
C GLY A 141 5.58 -0.21 -0.90
N ARG A 142 6.32 -0.57 -1.98
CA ARG A 142 7.16 0.35 -2.77
C ARG A 142 6.43 1.57 -3.31
N ASN A 143 5.10 1.50 -3.46
CA ASN A 143 4.32 2.62 -3.97
C ASN A 143 4.49 3.89 -3.12
N ASP A 144 4.67 3.76 -1.79
CA ASP A 144 4.90 4.89 -0.89
C ASP A 144 6.35 5.37 -0.88
N SER A 145 7.32 4.47 -0.99
CA SER A 145 8.73 4.86 -1.11
C SER A 145 9.04 5.52 -2.46
N LEU A 146 8.47 5.03 -3.58
CA LEU A 146 8.52 5.69 -4.89
C LEU A 146 7.88 7.07 -4.86
N LEU A 147 6.69 7.18 -4.26
CA LEU A 147 6.01 8.46 -4.09
C LEU A 147 6.89 9.45 -3.30
N ALA A 148 7.42 9.04 -2.16
CA ALA A 148 8.30 9.88 -1.33
C ALA A 148 9.57 10.31 -2.08
N LEU A 149 10.18 9.40 -2.86
CA LEU A 149 11.33 9.68 -3.69
C LEU A 149 11.04 10.82 -4.66
N PHE A 150 9.98 10.70 -5.45
CA PHE A 150 9.64 11.70 -6.47
C PHE A 150 9.15 13.01 -5.85
N LEU A 151 8.43 12.98 -4.74
CA LEU A 151 8.03 14.21 -4.03
C LEU A 151 9.23 14.94 -3.43
N LEU A 152 10.20 14.25 -2.83
CA LEU A 152 11.41 14.87 -2.31
C LEU A 152 12.30 15.44 -3.43
N LEU A 153 12.42 14.76 -4.56
CA LEU A 153 13.11 15.28 -5.74
C LEU A 153 12.41 16.53 -6.28
N SER A 154 11.08 16.51 -6.36
CA SER A 154 10.28 17.63 -6.83
C SER A 154 10.44 18.87 -5.93
N ILE A 155 10.28 18.69 -4.61
CA ILE A 155 10.41 19.81 -3.66
C ILE A 155 11.83 20.39 -3.62
N LEU A 156 12.86 19.54 -3.67
CA LEU A 156 14.25 19.99 -3.75
C LEU A 156 14.50 20.79 -5.04
N SER A 157 13.99 20.31 -6.17
CA SER A 157 14.09 21.00 -7.46
C SER A 157 13.39 22.36 -7.42
N PHE A 158 12.18 22.45 -6.88
CA PHE A 158 11.47 23.71 -6.73
C PHE A 158 12.17 24.69 -5.78
N LEU A 159 12.74 24.22 -4.68
CA LEU A 159 13.56 25.06 -3.78
C LEU A 159 14.80 25.61 -4.50
N HIS A 160 15.45 24.81 -5.35
CA HIS A 160 16.57 25.27 -6.19
C HIS A 160 16.10 26.25 -7.27
N PHE A 161 14.95 26.03 -7.90
CA PHE A 161 14.36 26.98 -8.85
C PHE A 161 14.11 28.34 -8.20
N LEU A 162 13.50 28.37 -7.03
CA LEU A 162 13.18 29.64 -6.33
C LEU A 162 14.44 30.41 -5.90
N GLU A 163 15.56 29.71 -5.62
CA GLU A 163 16.84 30.34 -5.28
C GLU A 163 17.62 30.81 -6.50
N LYS A 164 17.77 29.92 -7.49
CA LYS A 164 18.65 30.14 -8.64
C LYS A 164 17.95 30.73 -9.85
N LYS A 165 16.60 30.74 -9.87
CA LYS A 165 15.75 31.17 -11.00
C LYS A 165 16.08 30.42 -12.31
N SER A 166 16.51 29.16 -12.20
CA SER A 166 16.91 28.32 -13.33
C SER A 166 15.74 27.44 -13.80
N TRP A 167 15.35 27.61 -15.05
CA TRP A 167 14.25 26.86 -15.69
C TRP A 167 14.48 25.35 -15.73
N VAL A 168 15.75 24.90 -15.72
CA VAL A 168 16.11 23.47 -15.63
C VAL A 168 15.58 22.88 -14.33
N TRP A 169 15.72 23.60 -13.21
CA TRP A 169 15.20 23.13 -11.92
C TRP A 169 13.66 23.16 -11.85
N LEU A 170 13.02 24.09 -12.55
CA LEU A 170 11.57 24.07 -12.69
C LEU A 170 11.13 22.83 -13.47
N GLY A 171 11.73 22.60 -14.64
CA GLY A 171 11.45 21.41 -15.46
C GLY A 171 11.67 20.10 -14.69
N ALA A 172 12.79 19.97 -13.97
CA ALA A 172 13.06 18.80 -13.13
C ALA A 172 11.99 18.61 -12.04
N GLY A 173 11.55 19.70 -11.40
CA GLY A 173 10.50 19.64 -10.37
C GLY A 173 9.14 19.23 -10.95
N VAL A 174 8.78 19.75 -12.12
CA VAL A 174 7.52 19.41 -12.80
C VAL A 174 7.53 17.95 -13.28
N VAL A 175 8.63 17.47 -13.86
CA VAL A 175 8.78 16.08 -14.30
C VAL A 175 8.70 15.12 -13.11
N THR A 176 9.43 15.41 -12.02
CA THR A 176 9.39 14.52 -10.84
C THR A 176 8.04 14.56 -10.13
N PHE A 177 7.30 15.67 -10.18
CA PHE A 177 5.90 15.71 -9.72
C PHE A 177 4.99 14.86 -10.63
N ALA A 178 5.17 14.90 -11.95
CA ALA A 178 4.46 14.01 -12.86
C ALA A 178 4.72 12.55 -12.50
N LEU A 179 5.98 12.16 -12.29
CA LEU A 179 6.34 10.81 -11.86
C LEU A 179 5.66 10.43 -10.53
N ALA A 180 5.54 11.37 -9.58
CA ALA A 180 4.82 11.13 -8.32
C ALA A 180 3.32 10.84 -8.55
N LEU A 181 2.64 11.61 -9.42
CA LEU A 181 1.22 11.40 -9.76
C LEU A 181 0.97 10.05 -10.45
N PHE A 182 1.86 9.65 -11.38
CA PHE A 182 1.80 8.34 -12.04
C PHE A 182 2.22 7.18 -11.13
N THR A 183 2.71 7.46 -9.91
CA THR A 183 3.03 6.46 -8.89
C THR A 183 1.85 6.24 -7.93
N LYS A 184 1.24 7.32 -7.41
CA LYS A 184 0.14 7.21 -6.43
C LYS A 184 -0.72 8.46 -6.41
N GLU A 185 -2.02 8.28 -6.33
CA GLU A 185 -3.03 9.35 -6.39
C GLU A 185 -2.86 10.41 -5.30
N SER A 186 -2.33 10.03 -4.13
CA SER A 186 -2.08 10.96 -3.02
C SER A 186 -1.07 12.07 -3.35
N ALA A 187 -0.26 11.91 -4.42
CA ALA A 187 0.58 12.99 -4.95
C ALA A 187 -0.21 14.26 -5.32
N ALA A 188 -1.50 14.13 -5.63
CA ALA A 188 -2.40 15.25 -5.92
C ALA A 188 -2.48 16.28 -4.78
N MET A 189 -2.14 15.88 -3.55
CA MET A 189 -2.08 16.79 -2.39
C MET A 189 -0.84 17.69 -2.38
N PHE A 190 0.19 17.37 -3.13
CA PHE A 190 1.49 18.05 -3.09
C PHE A 190 1.45 19.54 -3.46
N PRO A 191 0.72 20.02 -4.48
CA PRO A 191 0.64 21.44 -4.82
C PRO A 191 0.18 22.30 -3.64
N LEU A 192 -0.70 21.78 -2.78
CA LEU A 192 -1.21 22.48 -1.60
C LEU A 192 -0.13 22.77 -0.54
N LEU A 193 1.01 22.04 -0.59
CA LEU A 193 2.13 22.23 0.34
C LEU A 193 3.16 23.25 -0.14
N ILE A 194 3.24 23.53 -1.44
CA ILE A 194 4.33 24.35 -1.99
C ILE A 194 4.24 25.79 -1.50
N LEU A 195 3.05 26.41 -1.50
CA LEU A 195 2.88 27.76 -1.01
C LEU A 195 3.16 27.91 0.49
N PRO A 196 2.61 27.05 1.38
CA PRO A 196 2.97 27.05 2.79
C PRO A 196 4.47 26.85 3.05
N LEU A 197 5.16 26.00 2.27
CA LEU A 197 6.60 25.81 2.38
C LEU A 197 7.35 27.11 2.06
N VAL A 198 7.00 27.77 0.97
CA VAL A 198 7.63 29.04 0.58
C VAL A 198 7.43 30.10 1.65
N VAL A 199 6.23 30.20 2.20
CA VAL A 199 5.91 31.15 3.28
C VAL A 199 6.72 30.85 4.56
N ALA A 200 6.89 29.58 4.90
CA ALA A 200 7.56 29.16 6.14
C ALA A 200 9.09 29.30 6.10
N TRP A 201 9.72 29.11 4.92
CA TRP A 201 11.19 29.07 4.81
C TRP A 201 11.82 30.17 3.97
N ASN A 202 11.08 30.84 3.09
CA ASN A 202 11.69 31.83 2.22
C ASN A 202 11.76 33.20 2.90
N LYS A 203 12.97 33.65 3.18
CA LYS A 203 13.21 35.00 3.78
C LYS A 203 12.91 36.15 2.80
N LYS A 204 13.10 35.92 1.51
CA LYS A 204 12.75 36.88 0.43
C LYS A 204 11.58 36.28 -0.33
N LYS A 205 10.41 36.91 -0.28
CA LYS A 205 9.27 36.47 -1.09
C LYS A 205 9.73 36.36 -2.54
N PRO A 206 9.66 35.18 -3.18
CA PRO A 206 9.95 35.08 -4.60
C PRO A 206 9.00 35.99 -5.36
N ALA A 207 9.47 36.56 -6.48
CA ALA A 207 8.60 37.40 -7.31
C ALA A 207 7.33 36.58 -7.67
N PHE A 208 6.20 37.24 -7.61
CA PHE A 208 4.88 36.67 -7.85
C PHE A 208 4.82 35.83 -9.14
N LEU A 209 5.50 36.28 -10.20
CA LEU A 209 5.62 35.58 -11.45
C LEU A 209 6.15 34.14 -11.29
N TYR A 210 7.23 33.92 -10.51
CA TYR A 210 7.82 32.57 -10.32
C TYR A 210 6.90 31.62 -9.56
N GLN A 211 6.10 32.14 -8.64
CA GLN A 211 5.09 31.34 -7.93
C GLN A 211 3.97 30.94 -8.88
N TRP A 212 3.50 31.85 -9.72
CA TRP A 212 2.48 31.58 -10.73
C TRP A 212 2.94 30.54 -11.75
N VAL A 213 4.13 30.70 -12.31
CA VAL A 213 4.67 29.76 -13.29
C VAL A 213 4.82 28.36 -12.67
N LEU A 214 5.27 28.28 -11.42
CA LEU A 214 5.35 27.02 -10.69
C LEU A 214 3.95 26.39 -10.53
N MET A 215 2.98 27.14 -10.07
CA MET A 215 1.62 26.63 -9.85
C MET A 215 0.96 26.21 -11.17
N MET A 216 1.16 26.97 -12.26
CA MET A 216 0.66 26.61 -13.58
C MET A 216 1.30 25.32 -14.10
N GLY A 217 2.61 25.13 -13.90
CA GLY A 217 3.28 23.88 -14.25
C GLY A 217 2.71 22.67 -13.49
N LEU A 218 2.49 22.82 -12.19
CA LEU A 218 1.87 21.77 -11.37
C LEU A 218 0.42 21.47 -11.82
N LEU A 219 -0.37 22.51 -12.09
CA LEU A 219 -1.75 22.36 -12.54
C LEU A 219 -1.83 21.67 -13.90
N THR A 220 -0.96 22.05 -14.85
CA THR A 220 -0.91 21.40 -16.18
C THR A 220 -0.65 19.92 -16.06
N VAL A 221 0.35 19.50 -15.28
CA VAL A 221 0.66 18.09 -15.05
C VAL A 221 -0.48 17.36 -14.37
N TYR A 222 -1.11 18.00 -13.38
CA TYR A 222 -2.29 17.43 -12.70
C TYR A 222 -3.43 17.17 -13.68
N LEU A 223 -3.74 18.12 -14.56
CA LEU A 223 -4.80 17.96 -15.56
C LEU A 223 -4.48 16.84 -16.56
N VAL A 224 -3.24 16.74 -17.04
CA VAL A 224 -2.81 15.65 -17.92
C VAL A 224 -2.97 14.30 -17.24
N TRP A 225 -2.50 14.17 -15.99
CA TRP A 225 -2.68 12.97 -15.21
C TRP A 225 -4.15 12.63 -14.95
N PHE A 226 -4.97 13.64 -14.63
CA PHE A 226 -6.40 13.45 -14.37
C PHE A 226 -7.12 12.90 -15.61
N VAL A 227 -6.84 13.45 -16.79
CA VAL A 227 -7.38 12.92 -18.06
C VAL A 227 -6.90 11.51 -18.33
N ALA A 228 -5.60 11.23 -18.17
CA ALA A 228 -5.07 9.88 -18.36
C ALA A 228 -5.72 8.87 -17.40
N ARG A 229 -5.87 9.23 -16.14
CA ARG A 229 -6.52 8.40 -15.12
C ARG A 229 -7.99 8.16 -15.42
N SER A 230 -8.74 9.18 -15.85
CA SER A 230 -10.18 9.06 -16.14
C SER A 230 -10.50 8.12 -17.30
N ASN A 231 -9.53 7.88 -18.19
CA ASN A 231 -9.67 6.91 -19.28
C ASN A 231 -9.46 5.46 -18.83
N VAL A 232 -8.86 5.24 -17.65
CA VAL A 232 -8.53 3.92 -17.14
C VAL A 232 -9.44 3.53 -15.97
N VAL A 233 -9.62 4.46 -15.02
CA VAL A 233 -10.41 4.18 -13.81
C VAL A 233 -11.88 4.40 -14.12
N ILE A 234 -12.62 3.31 -14.15
CA ILE A 234 -14.08 3.32 -14.26
C ILE A 234 -14.62 3.66 -12.87
N SER A 235 -15.01 4.91 -12.65
CA SER A 235 -15.73 5.27 -11.43
C SER A 235 -17.16 4.74 -11.52
N SER A 236 -17.39 3.56 -10.97
CA SER A 236 -18.74 2.99 -10.82
C SER A 236 -19.57 3.76 -9.77
N THR A 237 -18.95 4.59 -8.97
CA THR A 237 -19.59 5.38 -7.93
C THR A 237 -19.59 6.85 -8.33
N SER A 238 -20.78 7.41 -8.56
CA SER A 238 -20.98 8.86 -8.59
C SER A 238 -20.51 9.46 -7.26
N PHE A 239 -19.70 10.52 -7.30
CA PHE A 239 -19.32 11.25 -6.08
C PHE A 239 -20.59 11.61 -5.29
N SER A 240 -20.74 11.01 -4.12
CA SER A 240 -21.83 11.29 -3.20
C SER A 240 -21.28 12.03 -1.98
N ILE A 241 -21.80 13.22 -1.71
CA ILE A 241 -21.47 13.96 -0.49
C ILE A 241 -21.82 13.12 0.75
N VAL A 242 -22.91 12.38 0.71
CA VAL A 242 -23.34 11.49 1.81
C VAL A 242 -22.33 10.36 2.00
N GLY A 243 -21.88 9.71 0.91
CA GLY A 243 -20.83 8.68 0.97
C GLY A 243 -19.49 9.22 1.50
N PHE A 244 -19.11 10.43 1.10
CA PHE A 244 -17.91 11.11 1.61
C PHE A 244 -18.01 11.37 3.13
N ILE A 245 -19.15 11.90 3.62
CA ILE A 245 -19.37 12.13 5.05
C ILE A 245 -19.39 10.81 5.81
N ALA A 246 -20.05 9.79 5.29
CA ALA A 246 -20.09 8.46 5.89
C ALA A 246 -18.67 7.86 6.01
N ALA A 247 -17.87 7.86 4.94
CA ALA A 247 -16.49 7.39 4.97
C ALA A 247 -15.64 8.14 6.01
N PHE A 248 -15.80 9.47 6.09
CA PHE A 248 -15.10 10.28 7.09
C PHE A 248 -15.53 9.92 8.52
N ILE A 249 -16.84 9.77 8.78
CA ILE A 249 -17.36 9.38 10.11
C ILE A 249 -16.87 7.98 10.50
N HIS A 250 -16.80 7.04 9.56
CA HIS A 250 -16.31 5.70 9.83
C HIS A 250 -14.80 5.65 10.13
N ASN A 251 -14.03 6.46 9.42
CA ASN A 251 -12.58 6.35 9.43
C ASN A 251 -11.84 7.47 10.20
N TYR A 252 -12.55 8.46 10.79
CA TYR A 252 -11.87 9.57 11.49
C TYR A 252 -10.95 9.08 12.62
N SER A 253 -11.33 7.99 13.29
CA SER A 253 -10.52 7.38 14.36
C SER A 253 -9.16 6.89 13.86
N ALA A 254 -9.06 6.49 12.59
CA ALA A 254 -7.82 6.06 11.97
C ALA A 254 -6.73 7.16 11.99
N PHE A 255 -7.12 8.44 11.86
CA PHE A 255 -6.18 9.56 12.00
C PHE A 255 -5.43 9.51 13.33
N PHE A 256 -6.17 9.30 14.42
CA PHE A 256 -5.58 9.24 15.75
C PHE A 256 -4.81 7.94 15.97
N VAL A 257 -5.27 6.81 15.43
CA VAL A 257 -4.53 5.54 15.48
C VAL A 257 -3.17 5.69 14.77
N TYR A 258 -3.15 6.27 13.58
CA TYR A 258 -1.91 6.53 12.84
C TYR A 258 -0.97 7.48 13.60
N LEU A 259 -1.53 8.56 14.17
CA LEU A 259 -0.75 9.51 14.97
C LEU A 259 -0.13 8.83 16.20
N GLY A 260 -0.91 8.01 16.92
CA GLY A 260 -0.41 7.24 18.07
C GLY A 260 0.70 6.26 17.68
N LYS A 261 0.50 5.48 16.62
CA LYS A 261 1.48 4.51 16.11
C LYS A 261 2.77 5.15 15.62
N LEU A 262 2.71 6.35 15.05
CA LEU A 262 3.89 7.07 14.59
C LEU A 262 4.74 7.59 15.77
N ILE A 263 4.13 8.04 16.83
CA ILE A 263 4.88 8.58 18.01
C ILE A 263 5.33 7.47 18.94
N ILE A 264 4.48 6.47 19.17
CA ILE A 264 4.77 5.34 20.05
C ILE A 264 4.44 4.03 19.30
N PRO A 265 5.42 3.48 18.53
CA PRO A 265 5.20 2.31 17.69
C PRO A 265 5.22 1.01 18.51
N ILE A 266 4.24 0.78 19.40
CA ILE A 266 4.16 -0.41 20.26
C ILE A 266 3.41 -1.55 19.57
N HIS A 267 2.30 -1.25 18.90
CA HIS A 267 1.40 -2.23 18.31
C HIS A 267 1.42 -2.15 16.78
N GLN A 268 2.49 -2.70 16.16
CA GLN A 268 2.51 -2.89 14.70
C GLN A 268 1.60 -4.05 14.32
N SER A 269 0.96 -3.91 13.15
CA SER A 269 0.17 -4.98 12.54
C SER A 269 0.40 -5.00 11.03
N VAL A 270 0.56 -6.20 10.51
CA VAL A 270 0.68 -6.42 9.06
C VAL A 270 -0.64 -6.15 8.35
N PHE A 271 -1.78 -6.30 9.06
CA PHE A 271 -3.13 -6.11 8.53
C PHE A 271 -4.04 -5.42 9.58
N PRO A 272 -3.78 -4.15 9.93
CA PRO A 272 -4.58 -3.45 10.94
C PRO A 272 -5.95 -3.05 10.39
N ILE A 273 -7.00 -3.26 11.19
CA ILE A 273 -8.37 -2.80 10.91
C ILE A 273 -8.77 -1.65 11.84
N VAL A 274 -9.73 -0.82 11.42
CA VAL A 274 -10.17 0.38 12.18
C VAL A 274 -10.60 0.01 13.60
N ASN A 275 -11.46 -1.00 13.74
CA ASN A 275 -11.98 -1.43 15.03
C ASN A 275 -10.96 -2.24 15.88
N GLY A 276 -9.79 -2.55 15.34
CA GLY A 276 -8.76 -3.31 16.06
C GLY A 276 -7.91 -2.50 17.03
N TYR A 277 -8.00 -1.15 17.00
CA TYR A 277 -7.12 -0.27 17.76
C TYR A 277 -7.86 0.90 18.42
N SER A 278 -7.51 1.16 19.69
CA SER A 278 -8.03 2.34 20.38
C SER A 278 -7.37 3.62 19.85
N PRO A 279 -8.14 4.68 19.54
CA PRO A 279 -7.61 5.97 19.12
C PRO A 279 -7.08 6.82 20.30
N ASN A 280 -7.28 6.39 21.55
CA ASN A 280 -7.05 7.21 22.76
C ASN A 280 -5.63 7.79 22.84
N LEU A 281 -4.59 6.98 22.52
CA LEU A 281 -3.21 7.43 22.48
C LEU A 281 -3.02 8.58 21.48
N GLY A 282 -3.56 8.43 20.28
CA GLY A 282 -3.46 9.46 19.25
C GLY A 282 -4.24 10.73 19.59
N VAL A 283 -5.42 10.60 20.22
CA VAL A 283 -6.19 11.75 20.73
C VAL A 283 -5.38 12.50 21.78
N PHE A 284 -4.75 11.79 22.72
CA PHE A 284 -3.85 12.40 23.72
C PHE A 284 -2.68 13.12 23.06
N VAL A 285 -1.98 12.46 22.13
CA VAL A 285 -0.86 13.05 21.38
C VAL A 285 -1.31 14.29 20.61
N PHE A 286 -2.47 14.23 19.97
CA PHE A 286 -3.04 15.38 19.24
C PHE A 286 -3.32 16.57 20.17
N ALA A 287 -3.92 16.33 21.33
CA ALA A 287 -4.16 17.37 22.33
C ALA A 287 -2.86 18.02 22.82
N VAL A 288 -1.81 17.20 23.06
CA VAL A 288 -0.47 17.69 23.40
C VAL A 288 0.11 18.57 22.26
N PHE A 289 -0.05 18.16 20.99
CA PHE A 289 0.44 18.94 19.84
C PHE A 289 -0.27 20.29 19.69
N VAL A 290 -1.59 20.33 19.91
CA VAL A 290 -2.37 21.57 19.95
C VAL A 290 -1.84 22.49 21.07
N GLY A 291 -1.61 21.94 22.27
CA GLY A 291 -1.00 22.67 23.38
C GLY A 291 0.38 23.22 23.03
N ILE A 292 1.24 22.41 22.41
CA ILE A 292 2.57 22.83 21.96
C ILE A 292 2.45 23.99 20.95
N LEU A 293 1.58 23.89 19.95
CA LEU A 293 1.36 24.97 18.96
C LEU A 293 0.97 26.29 19.64
N PHE A 294 0.14 26.22 20.68
CA PHE A 294 -0.22 27.41 21.46
C PHE A 294 1.00 28.10 22.07
N PHE A 295 1.98 27.35 22.58
CA PHE A 295 3.24 27.92 23.07
C PHE A 295 4.13 28.44 21.94
N LEU A 296 4.23 27.69 20.81
CA LEU A 296 5.06 28.05 19.67
C LEU A 296 4.61 29.36 18.97
N ARG A 297 3.33 29.76 19.11
CA ARG A 297 2.79 31.01 18.51
C ARG A 297 3.57 32.27 18.90
N LYS A 298 4.25 32.24 20.05
CA LYS A 298 5.11 33.35 20.50
C LYS A 298 6.31 33.60 19.56
N LYS A 299 6.72 32.60 18.78
CA LYS A 299 7.81 32.69 17.80
C LYS A 299 7.29 32.35 16.41
N ARG A 300 6.81 33.36 15.68
CA ARG A 300 6.10 33.23 14.40
C ARG A 300 6.79 32.26 13.41
N THR A 301 8.12 32.33 13.26
CA THR A 301 8.86 31.48 12.32
C THR A 301 8.78 30.01 12.68
N VAL A 302 8.95 29.67 13.96
CA VAL A 302 8.85 28.30 14.47
C VAL A 302 7.42 27.80 14.36
N PHE A 303 6.45 28.63 14.73
CA PHE A 303 5.02 28.32 14.59
C PHE A 303 4.63 27.96 13.16
N LEU A 304 5.00 28.80 12.17
CA LEU A 304 4.68 28.55 10.76
C LEU A 304 5.31 27.24 10.24
N ARG A 305 6.55 26.94 10.65
CA ARG A 305 7.23 25.69 10.25
C ARG A 305 6.64 24.46 10.92
N ALA A 306 6.31 24.56 12.21
CA ALA A 306 5.63 23.49 12.93
C ALA A 306 4.22 23.21 12.33
N THR A 307 3.46 24.28 12.06
CA THR A 307 2.15 24.16 11.39
C THR A 307 2.29 23.54 10.01
N PHE A 308 3.29 23.92 9.21
CA PHE A 308 3.57 23.29 7.92
C PHE A 308 3.79 21.78 8.06
N GLY A 309 4.57 21.34 9.07
CA GLY A 309 4.80 19.92 9.32
C GLY A 309 3.51 19.16 9.61
N LEU A 310 2.64 19.69 10.47
CA LEU A 310 1.34 19.09 10.78
C LEU A 310 0.38 19.14 9.58
N THR A 311 0.40 20.22 8.79
CA THR A 311 -0.39 20.30 7.55
C THR A 311 0.04 19.22 6.56
N TRP A 312 1.36 19.02 6.38
CA TRP A 312 1.86 17.93 5.55
C TRP A 312 1.36 16.56 6.03
N PHE A 313 1.52 16.26 7.33
CA PHE A 313 1.05 15.01 7.92
C PHE A 313 -0.44 14.79 7.65
N SER A 314 -1.28 15.77 7.98
CA SER A 314 -2.73 15.66 7.84
C SER A 314 -3.17 15.57 6.37
N LEU A 315 -2.54 16.34 5.49
CA LEU A 315 -2.91 16.42 4.08
C LEU A 315 -2.65 15.11 3.33
N PHE A 316 -1.50 14.47 3.58
CA PHE A 316 -1.20 13.18 2.95
C PHE A 316 -1.92 11.99 3.62
N LEU A 317 -2.39 12.15 4.85
CA LEU A 317 -3.20 11.13 5.52
C LEU A 317 -4.69 11.27 5.16
N PHE A 318 -5.14 12.45 4.75
CA PHE A 318 -6.55 12.73 4.45
C PHE A 318 -7.19 11.78 3.41
N PRO A 319 -6.55 11.47 2.26
CA PRO A 319 -7.13 10.53 1.30
C PRO A 319 -7.36 9.12 1.88
N VAL A 320 -6.53 8.73 2.86
CA VAL A 320 -6.63 7.42 3.52
C VAL A 320 -7.87 7.34 4.40
N ILE A 321 -8.22 8.45 5.07
CA ILE A 321 -9.41 8.52 5.95
C ILE A 321 -10.70 8.47 5.13
N LEU A 322 -10.64 8.92 3.89
CA LEU A 322 -11.78 8.91 2.97
C LEU A 322 -11.99 7.57 2.26
N PHE A 323 -11.03 6.65 2.39
CA PHE A 323 -11.12 5.36 1.74
C PHE A 323 -12.02 4.43 2.55
N HIS A 324 -13.11 4.01 1.94
CA HIS A 324 -14.00 2.95 2.45
C HIS A 324 -14.14 1.89 1.35
N ASN A 325 -14.01 0.63 1.72
CA ASN A 325 -14.22 -0.48 0.81
C ASN A 325 -15.56 -1.14 1.15
N GLU A 326 -16.53 -1.01 0.27
CA GLU A 326 -17.87 -1.60 0.43
C GLU A 326 -17.85 -3.13 0.57
N GLY A 327 -16.75 -3.79 0.14
CA GLY A 327 -16.55 -5.23 0.32
C GLY A 327 -16.12 -5.66 1.73
N PHE A 328 -15.87 -4.71 2.65
CA PHE A 328 -15.57 -5.01 4.05
C PHE A 328 -16.77 -4.69 4.94
N ALA A 329 -16.99 -5.54 5.95
CA ALA A 329 -17.95 -5.23 6.99
C ALA A 329 -17.58 -3.93 7.71
N LEU A 330 -18.57 -3.25 8.29
CA LEU A 330 -18.40 -1.98 8.97
C LEU A 330 -17.32 -2.05 10.06
N GLY A 331 -16.34 -1.16 10.02
CA GLY A 331 -15.19 -1.14 10.93
C GLY A 331 -14.08 -2.14 10.63
N GLN A 332 -14.20 -2.93 9.56
CA GLN A 332 -13.17 -3.83 9.05
C GLN A 332 -12.26 -3.16 8.01
N ASP A 333 -12.44 -1.86 7.73
CA ASP A 333 -11.59 -1.11 6.83
C ASP A 333 -10.12 -1.19 7.24
N VAL A 334 -9.27 -1.51 6.27
CA VAL A 334 -7.86 -1.80 6.52
C VAL A 334 -7.03 -0.54 6.54
N GLN A 335 -6.24 -0.38 7.61
CA GLN A 335 -5.41 0.79 7.88
C GLN A 335 -3.90 0.46 7.78
N LEU A 336 -3.47 0.06 6.58
CA LEU A 336 -2.09 -0.38 6.31
C LEU A 336 -1.04 0.67 6.71
N GLU A 337 0.00 0.23 7.43
CA GLU A 337 0.97 1.11 8.07
C GLU A 337 1.90 1.84 7.08
N HIS A 338 2.15 1.28 5.88
CA HIS A 338 2.93 1.95 4.84
C HIS A 338 2.35 3.33 4.45
N ARG A 339 1.04 3.55 4.66
CA ARG A 339 0.37 4.83 4.41
C ARG A 339 0.91 5.98 5.29
N LEU A 340 1.63 5.67 6.38
CA LEU A 340 2.33 6.67 7.21
C LEU A 340 3.63 7.18 6.59
N TYR A 341 4.16 6.54 5.56
CA TYR A 341 5.50 6.81 5.05
C TYR A 341 5.70 8.28 4.62
N VAL A 342 4.88 8.79 3.72
CA VAL A 342 4.93 10.20 3.26
C VAL A 342 4.45 11.19 4.33
N PRO A 343 3.33 10.96 5.05
CA PRO A 343 2.90 11.83 6.13
C PRO A 343 3.95 12.07 7.20
N SER A 344 4.74 11.04 7.54
CA SER A 344 5.74 11.10 8.61
C SER A 344 6.88 12.10 8.35
N ILE A 345 7.15 12.45 7.09
CA ILE A 345 8.12 13.52 6.75
C ILE A 345 7.65 14.85 7.35
N GLY A 346 6.36 15.15 7.24
CA GLY A 346 5.76 16.32 7.87
C GLY A 346 5.83 16.28 9.40
N MET A 347 5.49 15.13 9.97
CA MET A 347 5.58 14.94 11.42
C MET A 347 7.01 15.12 11.94
N LEU A 348 8.01 14.62 11.21
CA LEU A 348 9.41 14.82 11.55
C LEU A 348 9.79 16.31 11.57
N ILE A 349 9.30 17.09 10.60
CA ILE A 349 9.50 18.54 10.57
C ILE A 349 8.86 19.21 11.80
N PHE A 350 7.63 18.84 12.15
CA PHE A 350 6.95 19.35 13.35
C PHE A 350 7.79 19.08 14.61
N LEU A 351 8.20 17.84 14.80
CA LEU A 351 9.01 17.45 15.97
C LEU A 351 10.37 18.16 16.01
N LEU A 352 10.98 18.40 14.86
CA LEU A 352 12.22 19.18 14.77
C LEU A 352 12.04 20.63 15.19
N GLU A 353 10.97 21.30 14.79
CA GLU A 353 10.69 22.68 15.20
C GLU A 353 10.37 22.76 16.70
N VAL A 354 9.65 21.77 17.25
CA VAL A 354 9.46 21.64 18.70
C VAL A 354 10.80 21.49 19.42
N PHE A 355 11.66 20.58 18.94
CA PHE A 355 13.01 20.39 19.48
C PHE A 355 13.84 21.67 19.41
N VAL A 356 13.86 22.37 18.28
CA VAL A 356 14.62 23.62 18.09
C VAL A 356 14.13 24.72 19.04
N TYR A 357 12.82 24.77 19.32
CA TYR A 357 12.23 25.75 20.21
C TYR A 357 12.60 25.51 21.70
N PHE A 358 12.44 24.25 22.15
CA PHE A 358 12.66 23.89 23.57
C PHE A 358 14.09 23.48 23.90
N ARG A 359 14.99 23.37 22.89
CA ARG A 359 16.37 22.95 23.14
C ARG A 359 17.08 23.91 24.09
N ASN A 360 17.65 23.32 25.14
CA ASN A 360 18.53 24.03 26.08
C ASN A 360 19.93 23.42 25.99
N LYS A 361 20.98 24.26 25.92
CA LYS A 361 22.37 23.80 25.85
C LYS A 361 22.75 22.89 27.04
N LYS A 362 22.21 23.15 28.24
CA LYS A 362 22.44 22.35 29.45
C LYS A 362 22.00 20.89 29.26
N TRP A 363 20.91 20.65 28.54
CA TRP A 363 20.32 19.32 28.33
C TRP A 363 20.67 18.67 26.97
N GLN A 364 21.55 19.33 26.20
CA GLN A 364 21.86 18.90 24.85
C GLN A 364 22.42 17.46 24.78
N LYS A 365 23.31 17.09 25.73
CA LYS A 365 23.86 15.73 25.80
C LYS A 365 22.75 14.70 26.06
N LEU A 366 21.86 15.00 27.01
CA LEU A 366 20.73 14.11 27.33
C LEU A 366 19.80 13.91 26.12
N TYR A 367 19.46 14.97 25.39
CA TYR A 367 18.62 14.86 24.18
C TYR A 367 19.25 13.97 23.13
N PHE A 368 20.53 14.09 22.84
CA PHE A 368 21.20 13.26 21.86
C PHE A 368 21.35 11.80 22.32
N THR A 369 21.55 11.58 23.61
CA THR A 369 21.56 10.23 24.17
C THR A 369 20.18 9.57 24.07
N ALA A 370 19.11 10.30 24.41
CA ALA A 370 17.74 9.81 24.30
C ALA A 370 17.36 9.47 22.84
N ILE A 371 17.69 10.34 21.87
CA ILE A 371 17.47 10.07 20.44
C ILE A 371 18.28 8.83 20.01
N GLY A 372 19.52 8.68 20.44
CA GLY A 372 20.34 7.50 20.16
C GLY A 372 19.71 6.21 20.69
N LEU A 373 19.18 6.23 21.90
CA LEU A 373 18.48 5.08 22.51
C LEU A 373 17.20 4.75 21.73
N ILE A 374 16.41 5.74 21.35
CA ILE A 374 15.20 5.55 20.53
C ILE A 374 15.56 4.91 19.19
N ILE A 375 16.62 5.37 18.52
CA ILE A 375 17.11 4.80 17.26
C ILE A 375 17.46 3.32 17.43
N VAL A 376 18.16 2.93 18.50
CA VAL A 376 18.51 1.53 18.76
C VAL A 376 17.27 0.69 19.01
N ILE A 377 16.33 1.18 19.82
CA ILE A 377 15.06 0.49 20.11
C ILE A 377 14.24 0.32 18.82
N PHE A 378 14.13 1.36 18.01
CA PHE A 378 13.38 1.30 16.75
C PHE A 378 14.04 0.37 15.74
N ALA A 379 15.38 0.39 15.62
CA ALA A 379 16.10 -0.53 14.76
C ALA A 379 15.86 -1.99 15.17
N ALA A 380 15.94 -2.30 16.46
CA ALA A 380 15.66 -3.64 16.98
C ALA A 380 14.20 -4.07 16.67
N LYS A 381 13.22 -3.18 16.89
CA LYS A 381 11.82 -3.43 16.56
C LYS A 381 11.62 -3.64 15.05
N THR A 382 12.24 -2.84 14.22
CA THR A 382 12.19 -2.97 12.75
C THR A 382 12.74 -4.31 12.29
N LEU A 383 13.87 -4.76 12.83
CA LEU A 383 14.46 -6.07 12.54
C LEU A 383 13.52 -7.23 12.93
N VAL A 384 12.87 -7.14 14.08
CA VAL A 384 11.94 -8.18 14.55
C VAL A 384 10.64 -8.13 13.73
N TYR A 385 10.07 -6.95 13.55
CA TYR A 385 8.77 -6.81 12.87
C TYR A 385 8.85 -7.13 11.38
N SER A 386 9.97 -6.87 10.71
CA SER A 386 10.12 -7.22 9.29
C SER A 386 10.01 -8.72 9.03
N ARG A 387 10.32 -9.58 10.02
CA ARG A 387 10.13 -11.04 9.91
C ARG A 387 8.67 -11.45 9.73
N SER A 388 7.72 -10.60 10.07
CA SER A 388 6.30 -10.85 9.81
C SER A 388 5.96 -10.92 8.30
N PHE A 389 6.89 -10.55 7.42
CA PHE A 389 6.75 -10.56 5.97
C PHE A 389 7.59 -11.68 5.30
N ILE A 390 8.11 -12.64 6.07
CA ILE A 390 9.03 -13.67 5.56
C ILE A 390 8.34 -14.69 4.63
N SER A 391 7.07 -15.02 4.89
CA SER A 391 6.24 -15.88 4.05
C SER A 391 4.76 -15.57 4.26
N ARG A 392 3.91 -16.09 3.38
CA ARG A 392 2.45 -15.95 3.45
C ARG A 392 1.87 -16.56 4.75
N GLU A 393 2.40 -17.70 5.19
CA GLU A 393 1.94 -18.38 6.40
C GLU A 393 2.21 -17.50 7.63
N VAL A 394 3.47 -17.02 7.79
CA VAL A 394 3.87 -16.14 8.89
C VAL A 394 3.10 -14.82 8.85
N PHE A 395 2.89 -14.27 7.65
CA PHE A 395 2.14 -13.02 7.46
C PHE A 395 0.70 -13.14 7.98
N TRP A 396 -0.04 -14.18 7.54
CA TRP A 396 -1.44 -14.34 7.92
C TRP A 396 -1.62 -14.80 9.36
N ASP A 397 -0.68 -15.59 9.93
CA ASP A 397 -0.65 -15.87 11.37
C ASP A 397 -0.45 -14.60 12.19
N GLN A 398 0.44 -13.72 11.76
CA GLN A 398 0.67 -12.43 12.42
C GLN A 398 -0.53 -11.49 12.23
N ALA A 399 -1.19 -11.53 11.08
CA ALA A 399 -2.40 -10.74 10.82
C ALA A 399 -3.53 -11.09 11.80
N VAL A 400 -3.82 -12.38 11.98
CA VAL A 400 -4.82 -12.85 12.97
C VAL A 400 -4.42 -12.50 14.40
N LYS A 401 -3.12 -12.67 14.75
CA LYS A 401 -2.62 -12.36 16.10
C LYS A 401 -2.76 -10.88 16.46
N THR A 402 -2.52 -9.99 15.49
CA THR A 402 -2.53 -8.53 15.73
C THR A 402 -3.87 -7.87 15.41
N SER A 403 -4.74 -8.54 14.64
CA SER A 403 -6.08 -8.09 14.27
C SER A 403 -7.08 -9.26 14.40
N PRO A 404 -7.32 -9.76 15.63
CA PRO A 404 -8.14 -10.96 15.86
C PRO A 404 -9.62 -10.77 15.49
N LEU A 405 -10.07 -9.54 15.32
CA LEU A 405 -11.43 -9.21 14.89
C LEU A 405 -11.58 -9.10 13.37
N SER A 406 -10.53 -9.38 12.58
CA SER A 406 -10.58 -9.33 11.13
C SER A 406 -11.07 -10.64 10.53
N ALA A 407 -12.29 -10.67 10.00
CA ALA A 407 -12.84 -11.79 9.26
C ALA A 407 -11.95 -12.15 8.06
N PHE A 408 -11.51 -11.13 7.32
CA PHE A 408 -10.59 -11.25 6.20
C PHE A 408 -9.25 -11.94 6.58
N ALA A 409 -8.65 -11.58 7.74
CA ALA A 409 -7.41 -12.20 8.19
C ALA A 409 -7.61 -13.68 8.52
N HIS A 410 -8.70 -14.03 9.21
CA HIS A 410 -9.05 -15.43 9.50
C HIS A 410 -9.30 -16.24 8.23
N ARG A 411 -10.01 -15.68 7.23
CA ARG A 411 -10.23 -16.32 5.94
C ARG A 411 -8.91 -16.63 5.22
N ASN A 412 -8.01 -15.65 5.12
CA ASN A 412 -6.75 -15.85 4.41
C ASN A 412 -5.82 -16.82 5.17
N ARG A 413 -5.78 -16.77 6.50
CA ARG A 413 -5.07 -17.78 7.31
C ARG A 413 -5.63 -19.19 7.07
N ALA A 414 -6.96 -19.34 6.98
CA ALA A 414 -7.60 -20.61 6.65
C ALA A 414 -7.17 -21.11 5.26
N ALA A 415 -7.11 -20.24 4.26
CA ALA A 415 -6.60 -20.58 2.93
C ALA A 415 -5.14 -21.06 2.98
N MET A 416 -4.30 -20.47 3.84
CA MET A 416 -2.91 -20.96 4.02
C MET A 416 -2.87 -22.37 4.62
N TYR A 417 -3.71 -22.68 5.61
CA TYR A 417 -3.83 -24.03 6.15
C TYR A 417 -4.32 -25.04 5.10
N GLN A 418 -5.29 -24.65 4.28
CA GLN A 418 -5.78 -25.50 3.20
C GLN A 418 -4.68 -25.79 2.16
N LEU A 419 -3.93 -24.77 1.73
CA LEU A 419 -2.79 -24.94 0.82
C LEU A 419 -1.66 -25.80 1.43
N ALA A 420 -1.53 -25.81 2.75
CA ALA A 420 -0.57 -26.66 3.46
C ALA A 420 -1.08 -28.10 3.71
N GLY A 421 -2.28 -28.46 3.22
CA GLY A 421 -2.87 -29.80 3.40
C GLY A 421 -3.41 -30.05 4.80
N ASN A 422 -3.81 -29.01 5.54
CA ASN A 422 -4.36 -29.09 6.90
C ASN A 422 -5.85 -28.67 6.92
N PRO A 423 -6.77 -29.49 6.39
CA PRO A 423 -8.18 -29.13 6.21
C PRO A 423 -8.92 -28.85 7.53
N ASP A 424 -8.58 -29.55 8.62
CA ASP A 424 -9.24 -29.34 9.92
C ASP A 424 -8.90 -27.96 10.52
N GLN A 425 -7.64 -27.52 10.40
CA GLN A 425 -7.23 -26.19 10.82
C GLN A 425 -7.82 -25.10 9.91
N ALA A 426 -7.92 -25.38 8.61
CA ALA A 426 -8.55 -24.49 7.64
C ALA A 426 -10.03 -24.30 7.97
N GLU A 427 -10.77 -25.39 8.19
CA GLU A 427 -12.19 -25.33 8.56
C GLU A 427 -12.42 -24.54 9.84
N PHE A 428 -11.64 -24.80 10.89
CA PHE A 428 -11.72 -24.03 12.14
C PHE A 428 -11.51 -22.54 11.89
N ALA A 429 -10.51 -22.16 11.11
CA ALA A 429 -10.20 -20.76 10.84
C ALA A 429 -11.26 -20.10 9.94
N TYR A 430 -11.84 -20.83 8.97
CA TYR A 430 -13.00 -20.35 8.19
C TYR A 430 -14.22 -20.12 9.08
N GLN A 431 -14.51 -21.01 10.02
CA GLN A 431 -15.59 -20.82 10.99
C GLN A 431 -15.37 -19.60 11.89
N GLN A 432 -14.12 -19.30 12.29
CA GLN A 432 -13.82 -18.06 13.03
C GLN A 432 -14.09 -16.82 12.15
N SER A 433 -13.76 -16.88 10.85
CA SER A 433 -14.08 -15.82 9.90
C SER A 433 -15.59 -15.56 9.83
N LEU A 434 -16.41 -16.60 9.68
CA LEU A 434 -17.88 -16.49 9.62
C LEU A 434 -18.51 -16.00 10.93
N LYS A 435 -17.91 -16.31 12.09
CA LYS A 435 -18.37 -15.74 13.37
C LYS A 435 -18.20 -14.22 13.44
N LEU A 436 -17.20 -13.68 12.75
CA LEU A 436 -16.93 -12.25 12.71
C LEU A 436 -17.74 -11.54 11.60
N HIS A 437 -17.95 -12.22 10.48
CA HIS A 437 -18.73 -11.74 9.35
C HIS A 437 -19.37 -12.94 8.64
N ALA A 438 -20.68 -13.13 8.83
CA ALA A 438 -21.40 -14.31 8.34
C ALA A 438 -21.43 -14.43 6.80
N GLU A 439 -21.27 -13.31 6.09
CA GLU A 439 -21.24 -13.20 4.63
C GLU A 439 -19.83 -12.90 4.11
N GLU A 440 -18.77 -13.33 4.84
CA GLU A 440 -17.41 -13.11 4.36
C GLU A 440 -17.20 -13.87 3.04
N PRO A 441 -16.89 -13.16 1.93
CA PRO A 441 -16.77 -13.76 0.61
C PRO A 441 -15.72 -14.86 0.55
N MET A 442 -15.93 -15.87 -0.32
CA MET A 442 -15.05 -17.01 -0.56
C MET A 442 -14.99 -18.05 0.57
N VAL A 443 -15.57 -17.79 1.74
CA VAL A 443 -15.46 -18.72 2.87
C VAL A 443 -16.35 -19.93 2.69
N HIS A 444 -17.61 -19.73 2.28
CA HIS A 444 -18.52 -20.85 2.03
C HIS A 444 -18.03 -21.71 0.86
N GLY A 445 -17.50 -21.11 -0.21
CA GLY A 445 -16.90 -21.83 -1.33
C GLY A 445 -15.73 -22.72 -0.93
N ASN A 446 -14.84 -22.24 -0.06
CA ASN A 446 -13.71 -23.02 0.44
C ASN A 446 -14.13 -24.11 1.44
N LEU A 447 -15.10 -23.84 2.31
CA LEU A 447 -15.68 -24.87 3.18
C LEU A 447 -16.39 -25.95 2.35
N GLY A 448 -17.07 -25.57 1.26
CA GLY A 448 -17.65 -26.49 0.30
C GLY A 448 -16.61 -27.39 -0.36
N LEU A 449 -15.43 -26.86 -0.69
CA LEU A 449 -14.34 -27.68 -1.22
C LEU A 449 -13.84 -28.70 -0.18
N ILE A 450 -13.70 -28.33 1.08
CA ILE A 450 -13.31 -29.25 2.16
C ILE A 450 -14.37 -30.34 2.34
N ALA A 451 -15.67 -30.00 2.32
CA ALA A 451 -16.76 -30.97 2.40
C ALA A 451 -16.76 -31.93 1.19
N TYR A 452 -16.53 -31.41 -0.03
CA TYR A 452 -16.42 -32.22 -1.25
C TYR A 452 -15.25 -33.22 -1.16
N GLU A 453 -14.08 -32.80 -0.71
CA GLU A 453 -12.89 -33.64 -0.53
C GLU A 453 -13.11 -34.74 0.52
N ARG A 454 -13.97 -34.51 1.51
CA ARG A 454 -14.40 -35.51 2.49
C ARG A 454 -15.52 -36.44 2.01
N GLY A 455 -16.07 -36.19 0.82
CA GLY A 455 -17.16 -36.98 0.24
C GLY A 455 -18.57 -36.57 0.70
N ASP A 456 -18.71 -35.49 1.47
CA ASP A 456 -20.00 -34.92 1.86
C ASP A 456 -20.52 -33.99 0.75
N LEU A 457 -21.05 -34.64 -0.30
CA LEU A 457 -21.50 -33.94 -1.51
C LEU A 457 -22.72 -33.05 -1.27
N GLU A 458 -23.60 -33.44 -0.33
CA GLU A 458 -24.78 -32.65 0.01
C GLU A 458 -24.41 -31.33 0.69
N GLN A 459 -23.55 -31.41 1.70
CA GLN A 459 -23.03 -30.22 2.39
C GLN A 459 -22.22 -29.33 1.43
N ALA A 460 -21.40 -29.93 0.56
CA ALA A 460 -20.63 -29.21 -0.44
C ALA A 460 -21.53 -28.40 -1.37
N GLU A 461 -22.61 -29.00 -1.89
CA GLU A 461 -23.56 -28.33 -2.77
C GLU A 461 -24.23 -27.13 -2.08
N GLN A 462 -24.72 -27.31 -0.85
CA GLN A 462 -25.32 -26.23 -0.07
C GLN A 462 -24.35 -25.05 0.14
N LEU A 463 -23.11 -25.34 0.45
CA LEU A 463 -22.07 -24.35 0.70
C LEU A 463 -21.69 -23.59 -0.60
N TYR A 464 -21.58 -24.27 -1.74
CA TYR A 464 -21.33 -23.60 -3.03
C TYR A 464 -22.50 -22.69 -3.43
N LEU A 465 -23.75 -23.15 -3.25
CA LEU A 465 -24.92 -22.32 -3.51
C LEU A 465 -24.97 -21.09 -2.60
N LYS A 466 -24.58 -21.25 -1.33
CA LYS A 466 -24.51 -20.13 -0.40
C LYS A 466 -23.44 -19.11 -0.79
N GLU A 467 -22.27 -19.58 -1.24
CA GLU A 467 -21.24 -18.67 -1.78
C GLU A 467 -21.74 -17.90 -3.00
N ILE A 468 -22.44 -18.57 -3.93
CA ILE A 468 -23.01 -17.94 -5.12
C ILE A 468 -24.04 -16.86 -4.76
N GLU A 469 -24.85 -17.11 -3.71
CA GLU A 469 -25.79 -16.11 -3.20
C GLU A 469 -25.08 -14.86 -2.66
N ILE A 470 -24.00 -15.05 -1.89
CA ILE A 470 -23.23 -13.97 -1.27
C ILE A 470 -22.35 -13.25 -2.30
N ASN A 471 -21.71 -14.01 -3.17
CA ASN A 471 -20.73 -13.51 -4.14
C ASN A 471 -20.99 -14.09 -5.55
N PRO A 472 -22.00 -13.59 -6.26
CA PRO A 472 -22.40 -14.12 -7.57
C PRO A 472 -21.35 -13.92 -8.68
N ALA A 473 -20.27 -13.16 -8.42
CA ALA A 473 -19.16 -12.98 -9.35
C ALA A 473 -17.97 -13.93 -9.07
N PHE A 474 -18.07 -14.84 -8.10
CA PHE A 474 -16.98 -15.75 -7.75
C PHE A 474 -16.98 -17.00 -8.63
N SER A 475 -16.22 -16.99 -9.71
CA SER A 475 -16.13 -18.04 -10.73
C SER A 475 -15.87 -19.44 -10.18
N LEU A 476 -14.99 -19.55 -9.15
CA LEU A 476 -14.63 -20.83 -8.53
C LEU A 476 -15.81 -21.54 -7.83
N ALA A 477 -16.78 -20.81 -7.30
CA ALA A 477 -17.96 -21.44 -6.71
C ALA A 477 -18.80 -22.15 -7.77
N TYR A 478 -18.98 -21.54 -8.95
CA TYR A 478 -19.67 -22.17 -10.08
C TYR A 478 -18.86 -23.33 -10.67
N LEU A 479 -17.54 -23.19 -10.77
CA LEU A 479 -16.64 -24.26 -11.23
C LEU A 479 -16.76 -25.51 -10.33
N ASN A 480 -16.66 -25.31 -9.00
CA ASN A 480 -16.71 -26.40 -8.03
C ASN A 480 -18.11 -27.02 -7.98
N LEU A 481 -19.17 -26.23 -8.05
CA LEU A 481 -20.54 -26.75 -8.16
C LEU A 481 -20.74 -27.56 -9.44
N GLY A 482 -20.24 -27.07 -10.57
CA GLY A 482 -20.30 -27.79 -11.83
C GLY A 482 -19.54 -29.13 -11.80
N ARG A 483 -18.36 -29.18 -11.13
CA ARG A 483 -17.61 -30.41 -10.93
C ARG A 483 -18.40 -31.41 -10.10
N LEU A 484 -18.95 -30.97 -8.96
CA LEU A 484 -19.80 -31.80 -8.10
C LEU A 484 -20.99 -32.37 -8.87
N GLN A 485 -21.64 -31.58 -9.72
CA GLN A 485 -22.78 -32.01 -10.54
C GLN A 485 -22.37 -33.00 -11.63
N ILE A 486 -21.15 -32.95 -12.18
CA ILE A 486 -20.60 -33.99 -13.07
C ILE A 486 -20.54 -35.32 -12.33
N ASP A 487 -19.98 -35.34 -11.12
CA ASP A 487 -19.83 -36.56 -10.30
C ASP A 487 -21.20 -37.17 -9.94
N GLN A 488 -22.22 -36.32 -9.76
CA GLN A 488 -23.60 -36.72 -9.56
C GLN A 488 -24.34 -37.07 -10.88
N LYS A 489 -23.69 -36.99 -12.04
CA LYS A 489 -24.28 -37.21 -13.38
C LYS A 489 -25.38 -36.20 -13.76
N ARG A 490 -25.43 -35.06 -13.13
CA ARG A 490 -26.36 -33.94 -13.41
C ARG A 490 -25.78 -33.02 -14.48
N LEU A 491 -25.56 -33.55 -15.69
CA LEU A 491 -24.75 -32.90 -16.73
C LEU A 491 -25.32 -31.57 -17.23
N GLU A 492 -26.64 -31.40 -17.30
CA GLU A 492 -27.24 -30.14 -17.78
C GLU A 492 -27.04 -29.01 -16.79
N GLU A 493 -27.14 -29.27 -15.50
CA GLU A 493 -26.85 -28.29 -14.45
C GLU A 493 -25.35 -27.96 -14.41
N ALA A 494 -24.49 -28.96 -14.53
CA ALA A 494 -23.06 -28.80 -14.64
C ALA A 494 -22.67 -27.87 -15.79
N ARG A 495 -23.23 -28.07 -16.98
CA ARG A 495 -22.99 -27.22 -18.15
C ARG A 495 -23.33 -25.77 -17.90
N LYS A 496 -24.48 -25.49 -17.28
CA LYS A 496 -24.90 -24.14 -16.94
C LYS A 496 -23.87 -23.47 -16.01
N ASN A 497 -23.47 -24.14 -14.95
CA ASN A 497 -22.55 -23.58 -13.94
C ASN A 497 -21.13 -23.41 -14.52
N LEU A 498 -20.60 -24.41 -15.22
CA LEU A 498 -19.27 -24.33 -15.84
C LEU A 498 -19.18 -23.24 -16.91
N TRP A 499 -20.26 -23.06 -17.71
CA TRP A 499 -20.32 -21.95 -18.65
C TRP A 499 -20.36 -20.60 -17.95
N THR A 500 -21.11 -20.47 -16.86
CA THR A 500 -21.13 -19.25 -16.03
C THR A 500 -19.76 -18.97 -15.45
N ALA A 501 -19.06 -19.98 -14.91
CA ALA A 501 -17.69 -19.83 -14.42
C ALA A 501 -16.74 -19.29 -15.49
N TYR A 502 -16.82 -19.86 -16.72
CA TYR A 502 -16.03 -19.38 -17.86
C TYR A 502 -16.35 -17.93 -18.25
N LEU A 503 -17.63 -17.55 -18.26
CA LEU A 503 -18.01 -16.17 -18.60
C LEU A 503 -17.52 -15.16 -17.56
N LEU A 504 -17.47 -15.56 -16.29
CA LEU A 504 -16.94 -14.72 -15.21
C LEU A 504 -15.41 -14.57 -15.29
N GLU A 505 -14.71 -15.63 -15.71
CA GLU A 505 -13.25 -15.64 -15.79
C GLU A 505 -12.75 -16.36 -17.06
N PRO A 506 -12.84 -15.72 -18.24
CA PRO A 506 -12.52 -16.37 -19.53
C PRO A 506 -11.04 -16.76 -19.68
N GLN A 507 -10.17 -16.24 -18.83
CA GLN A 507 -8.73 -16.56 -18.84
C GLN A 507 -8.43 -17.89 -18.14
N ASP A 508 -9.29 -18.30 -17.19
CA ASP A 508 -9.22 -19.63 -16.61
C ASP A 508 -9.93 -20.63 -17.53
N THR A 509 -9.13 -21.46 -18.20
CA THR A 509 -9.65 -22.46 -19.15
C THR A 509 -10.15 -23.74 -18.46
N ALA A 510 -10.04 -23.88 -17.14
CA ALA A 510 -10.44 -25.09 -16.42
C ALA A 510 -11.95 -25.34 -16.53
N SER A 511 -12.77 -24.30 -16.30
CA SER A 511 -14.22 -24.37 -16.44
C SER A 511 -14.67 -24.69 -17.88
N LEU A 512 -14.00 -24.08 -18.86
CA LEU A 512 -14.27 -24.34 -20.26
C LEU A 512 -13.92 -25.78 -20.66
N ARG A 513 -12.78 -26.30 -20.18
CA ARG A 513 -12.39 -27.69 -20.42
C ARG A 513 -13.41 -28.67 -19.85
N LEU A 514 -13.79 -28.49 -18.59
CA LEU A 514 -14.80 -29.33 -17.94
C LEU A 514 -16.18 -29.22 -18.67
N PHE A 515 -16.57 -27.99 -19.05
CA PHE A 515 -17.79 -27.79 -19.85
C PHE A 515 -17.77 -28.61 -21.14
N ILE A 516 -16.71 -28.57 -21.92
CA ILE A 516 -16.57 -29.32 -23.17
C ILE A 516 -16.56 -30.83 -22.87
N GLU A 517 -15.85 -31.26 -21.81
CA GLU A 517 -15.79 -32.68 -21.44
C GLU A 517 -17.16 -33.28 -21.11
N THR A 518 -18.13 -32.49 -20.62
CA THR A 518 -19.51 -32.97 -20.38
C THR A 518 -20.24 -33.45 -21.65
N TYR A 519 -19.76 -33.11 -22.86
CA TYR A 519 -20.33 -33.54 -24.10
C TYR A 519 -19.70 -34.81 -24.68
N LYS A 520 -18.54 -35.26 -24.13
CA LYS A 520 -17.73 -36.34 -24.70
C LYS A 520 -18.51 -37.64 -24.94
N GLU A 521 -19.33 -38.04 -23.97
CA GLU A 521 -20.14 -39.26 -24.05
C GLU A 521 -21.56 -38.97 -24.55
N SER A 522 -22.15 -37.81 -24.23
CA SER A 522 -23.53 -37.48 -24.54
C SER A 522 -23.73 -36.94 -25.95
N ASP A 523 -22.72 -36.27 -26.52
CA ASP A 523 -22.76 -35.66 -27.85
C ASP A 523 -21.34 -35.51 -28.41
N PRO A 524 -20.73 -36.61 -28.93
CA PRO A 524 -19.34 -36.60 -29.41
C PRO A 524 -19.09 -35.62 -30.58
N GLU A 525 -20.12 -35.34 -31.40
CA GLU A 525 -20.00 -34.38 -32.49
C GLU A 525 -19.85 -32.97 -31.98
N LYS A 526 -20.69 -32.56 -31.02
CA LYS A 526 -20.61 -31.27 -30.35
C LYS A 526 -19.33 -31.13 -29.54
N PHE A 527 -18.85 -32.19 -28.88
CA PHE A 527 -17.55 -32.23 -28.24
C PHE A 527 -16.43 -31.84 -29.21
N ALA A 528 -16.36 -32.52 -30.37
CA ALA A 528 -15.33 -32.25 -31.37
C ALA A 528 -15.41 -30.81 -31.94
N GLN A 529 -16.61 -30.30 -32.17
CA GLN A 529 -16.83 -28.92 -32.63
C GLN A 529 -16.36 -27.89 -31.62
N LEU A 530 -16.70 -28.04 -30.33
CA LEU A 530 -16.31 -27.13 -29.27
C LEU A 530 -14.79 -27.18 -29.03
N GLN A 531 -14.22 -28.40 -29.03
CA GLN A 531 -12.76 -28.56 -28.89
C GLN A 531 -12.00 -27.87 -30.02
N ALA A 532 -12.45 -28.02 -31.28
CA ALA A 532 -11.87 -27.35 -32.43
C ALA A 532 -12.06 -25.82 -32.40
N LYS A 533 -13.12 -25.32 -31.77
CA LYS A 533 -13.43 -23.89 -31.68
C LYS A 533 -12.55 -23.18 -30.65
N PHE A 534 -12.32 -23.80 -29.48
CA PHE A 534 -11.71 -23.12 -28.33
C PHE A 534 -10.26 -23.53 -28.06
N PHE A 535 -9.81 -24.69 -28.57
CA PHE A 535 -8.46 -25.23 -28.30
C PHE A 535 -7.66 -25.54 -29.58
N LYS A 536 -7.88 -24.73 -30.61
CA LYS A 536 -7.05 -24.77 -31.83
C LYS A 536 -5.62 -24.30 -31.61
#